data_0b39221eda2cf1193aa65cb52210829e
#
_entry.id   0b39221eda2cf1193aa65cb52210829e
#
_cell.length_a   1.000
_cell.length_b   1.000
_cell.length_c   1.000
_cell.angle_alpha   90.00
_cell.angle_beta   90.00
_cell.angle_gamma   90.00
#
_symmetry.space_group_name_H-M   'P 1'
#
loop_
_entity.id
_entity.type
_entity.pdbx_description
1 polymer ?
#
loop_
_entity_poly.entity_id
_entity_poly.type
_entity_poly.pdbx_seq_one_letter_code
_entity_poly.pdbx_strand_id
1 'polypeptide(L)'
;SKNFITPFDREDIHALASALDDIADYVHGSANRMYLYNLTTVTEPMKKLADLIHLGCKDIHKGISELRDLKNIRNVTDSCVRINSMENQADYVFDMAVADLFKNETNAIELFKNKEVLNALERATDKCEDVANVMETIIVKNA
;
A
#
# COMPACT_ATOMS: atom_id res chain seq x y z
N SER A 1 8.05 29.66 -21.74
CA SER A 1 7.95 29.34 -21.34
C SER A 1 7.37 28.60 -20.62
N LYS A 2 7.07 28.95 -19.99
CA LYS A 2 6.19 28.54 -19.23
C LYS A 2 5.67 27.25 -19.58
N ASN A 3 5.70 26.90 -20.71
CA ASN A 3 5.11 25.67 -21.15
C ASN A 3 5.84 24.44 -20.71
N PHE A 4 7.02 24.61 -20.17
CA PHE A 4 7.86 23.49 -19.83
C PHE A 4 8.05 23.35 -18.35
N ILE A 5 7.21 24.02 -17.57
CA ILE A 5 7.24 23.84 -16.15
C ILE A 5 6.60 22.51 -15.85
N THR A 6 7.38 21.60 -15.31
CA THR A 6 6.88 20.33 -14.84
C THR A 6 6.10 20.60 -13.56
N PRO A 7 4.85 20.14 -13.43
CA PRO A 7 4.10 20.35 -12.20
C PRO A 7 4.69 19.60 -11.02
N PHE A 8 5.62 18.69 -11.24
CA PHE A 8 6.24 17.89 -10.21
C PHE A 8 7.72 18.20 -10.11
N ASP A 9 8.21 18.31 -8.88
CA ASP A 9 9.64 18.40 -8.63
C ASP A 9 10.26 17.04 -8.90
N ARG A 10 11.54 17.04 -9.24
CA ARG A 10 12.30 15.81 -9.42
C ARG A 10 12.24 14.95 -8.16
N GLU A 11 12.33 15.58 -6.98
CA GLU A 11 12.25 14.90 -5.71
C GLU A 11 10.92 14.19 -5.52
N ASP A 12 9.83 14.82 -5.92
CA ASP A 12 8.49 14.25 -5.78
C ASP A 12 8.30 13.07 -6.74
N ILE A 13 8.82 13.19 -7.97
CA ILE A 13 8.79 12.10 -8.93
C ILE A 13 9.58 10.90 -8.39
N HIS A 14 10.75 11.16 -7.83
CA HIS A 14 11.59 10.12 -7.24
C HIS A 14 10.90 9.46 -6.05
N ALA A 15 10.31 10.25 -5.16
CA ALA A 15 9.59 9.74 -4.01
C ALA A 15 8.40 8.86 -4.43
N LEU A 16 7.68 9.29 -5.46
CA LEU A 16 6.55 8.55 -6.01
C LEU A 16 7.01 7.20 -6.58
N ALA A 17 8.06 7.24 -7.40
CA ALA A 17 8.61 6.02 -8.00
C ALA A 17 9.13 5.04 -6.94
N SER A 18 9.82 5.56 -5.92
CA SER A 18 10.33 4.73 -4.82
C SER A 18 9.20 4.06 -4.03
N ALA A 19 8.14 4.81 -3.73
CA ALA A 19 7.00 4.25 -3.00
C ALA A 19 6.28 3.18 -3.82
N LEU A 20 6.13 3.39 -5.12
CA LEU A 20 5.54 2.39 -6.01
C LEU A 20 6.39 1.12 -6.07
N ASP A 21 7.70 1.28 -6.17
CA ASP A 21 8.64 0.16 -6.16
C ASP A 21 8.53 -0.63 -4.85
N ASP A 22 8.44 0.07 -3.72
CA ASP A 22 8.31 -0.56 -2.41
C ASP A 22 7.02 -1.38 -2.30
N ILE A 23 5.90 -0.89 -2.86
CA ILE A 23 4.65 -1.66 -2.89
C ILE A 23 4.88 -2.99 -3.60
N ALA A 24 5.47 -2.94 -4.79
CA ALA A 24 5.74 -4.14 -5.58
C ALA A 24 6.67 -5.09 -4.82
N ASP A 25 7.70 -4.56 -4.17
CA ASP A 25 8.65 -5.36 -3.42
C ASP A 25 7.99 -6.10 -2.25
N TYR A 26 7.11 -5.44 -1.51
CA TYR A 26 6.43 -6.09 -0.39
C TYR A 26 5.39 -7.11 -0.85
N VAL A 27 4.68 -6.84 -1.94
CA VAL A 27 3.76 -7.81 -2.52
C VAL A 27 4.52 -9.04 -2.99
N HIS A 28 5.61 -8.81 -3.73
CA HIS A 28 6.49 -9.90 -4.17
C HIS A 28 7.05 -10.66 -2.97
N GLY A 29 7.50 -9.93 -1.95
CA GLY A 29 8.06 -10.52 -0.74
C GLY A 29 7.06 -11.40 0.00
N SER A 30 5.78 -11.03 0.02
CA SER A 30 4.76 -11.85 0.65
C SER A 30 4.57 -13.17 -0.08
N ALA A 31 4.49 -13.13 -1.42
CA ALA A 31 4.37 -14.33 -2.24
C ALA A 31 5.61 -15.22 -2.11
N ASN A 32 6.80 -14.60 -2.10
CA ASN A 32 8.05 -15.34 -1.95
C ASN A 32 8.14 -16.04 -0.60
N ARG A 33 7.68 -15.39 0.47
CA ARG A 33 7.63 -16.02 1.80
C ARG A 33 6.69 -17.21 1.82
N MET A 34 5.53 -17.11 1.19
CA MET A 34 4.61 -18.24 1.09
C MET A 34 5.27 -19.43 0.42
N TYR A 35 6.03 -19.17 -0.63
CA TYR A 35 6.76 -20.20 -1.36
C TYR A 35 7.89 -20.80 -0.50
N LEU A 36 8.76 -19.93 0.03
CA LEU A 36 9.94 -20.36 0.79
C LEU A 36 9.56 -21.10 2.09
N TYR A 37 8.49 -20.67 2.74
CA TYR A 37 8.05 -21.28 3.99
C TYR A 37 7.13 -22.46 3.76
N ASN A 38 6.86 -22.78 2.50
CA ASN A 38 5.98 -23.89 2.14
C ASN A 38 4.60 -23.77 2.81
N LEU A 39 4.03 -22.57 2.76
CA LEU A 39 2.67 -22.36 3.24
C LEU A 39 1.69 -22.92 2.21
N THR A 40 0.80 -23.78 2.68
CA THR A 40 -0.17 -24.46 1.81
C THR A 40 -1.54 -23.82 1.88
N THR A 41 -1.77 -22.92 2.84
CA THR A 41 -3.06 -22.29 3.05
C THR A 41 -2.92 -20.78 3.00
N VAL A 42 -3.77 -20.15 2.20
CA VAL A 42 -3.94 -18.70 2.23
C VAL A 42 -5.09 -18.41 3.20
N THR A 43 -4.79 -17.75 4.29
CA THR A 43 -5.80 -17.46 5.34
C THR A 43 -6.72 -16.32 4.92
N GLU A 44 -7.87 -16.20 5.58
CA GLU A 44 -8.81 -15.12 5.31
C GLU A 44 -8.20 -13.72 5.52
N PRO A 45 -7.43 -13.47 6.59
CA PRO A 45 -6.75 -12.18 6.73
C PRO A 45 -5.77 -11.86 5.59
N MET A 46 -5.04 -12.87 5.09
CA MET A 46 -4.14 -12.67 3.95
C MET A 46 -4.91 -12.26 2.69
N LYS A 47 -6.03 -12.93 2.43
CA LYS A 47 -6.91 -12.58 1.31
C LYS A 47 -7.45 -11.17 1.44
N LYS A 48 -7.89 -10.82 2.65
CA LYS A 48 -8.44 -9.50 2.92
C LYS A 48 -7.39 -8.41 2.70
N LEU A 49 -6.17 -8.61 3.18
CA LEU A 49 -5.08 -7.66 2.96
C LEU A 49 -4.74 -7.54 1.48
N ALA A 50 -4.72 -8.65 0.75
CA ALA A 50 -4.47 -8.63 -0.69
C ALA A 50 -5.56 -7.84 -1.44
N ASP A 51 -6.82 -8.00 -1.06
CA ASP A 51 -7.93 -7.25 -1.63
C ASP A 51 -7.79 -5.76 -1.35
N LEU A 52 -7.40 -5.40 -0.13
CA LEU A 52 -7.19 -4.01 0.26
C LEU A 52 -6.03 -3.38 -0.51
N ILE A 53 -4.95 -4.11 -0.71
CA ILE A 53 -3.82 -3.66 -1.53
C ILE A 53 -4.28 -3.40 -2.96
N HIS A 54 -5.07 -4.30 -3.51
CA HIS A 54 -5.61 -4.15 -4.87
C HIS A 54 -6.45 -2.88 -4.99
N LEU A 55 -7.34 -2.64 -4.04
CA LEU A 55 -8.15 -1.42 -4.01
C LEU A 55 -7.26 -0.17 -3.89
N GLY A 56 -6.27 -0.21 -3.03
CA GLY A 56 -5.32 0.88 -2.86
C GLY A 56 -4.56 1.18 -4.16
N CYS A 57 -4.12 0.15 -4.86
CA CYS A 57 -3.42 0.32 -6.14
C CYS A 57 -4.34 0.90 -7.22
N LYS A 58 -5.62 0.55 -7.23
CA LYS A 58 -6.59 1.16 -8.15
C LYS A 58 -6.73 2.65 -7.88
N ASP A 59 -6.82 3.03 -6.61
CA ASP A 59 -6.91 4.45 -6.23
C ASP A 59 -5.61 5.20 -6.50
N ILE A 60 -4.47 4.55 -6.34
CA ILE A 60 -3.17 5.12 -6.72
C ILE A 60 -3.14 5.43 -8.21
N HIS A 61 -3.53 4.46 -9.03
CA HIS A 61 -3.56 4.62 -10.47
C HIS A 61 -4.47 5.79 -10.87
N LYS A 62 -5.65 5.83 -10.28
CA LYS A 62 -6.62 6.90 -10.53
C LYS A 62 -6.05 8.25 -10.10
N GLY A 63 -5.49 8.34 -8.89
CA GLY A 63 -4.91 9.57 -8.37
C GLY A 63 -3.78 10.10 -9.23
N ILE A 64 -2.85 9.23 -9.62
CA ILE A 64 -1.73 9.61 -10.47
C ILE A 64 -2.21 10.10 -11.84
N SER A 65 -3.20 9.42 -12.42
CA SER A 65 -3.76 9.81 -13.71
C SER A 65 -4.39 11.20 -13.66
N GLU A 66 -5.09 11.52 -12.57
CA GLU A 66 -5.72 12.83 -12.38
C GLU A 66 -4.71 13.90 -12.00
N LEU A 67 -3.62 13.52 -11.32
CA LEU A 67 -2.58 14.43 -10.89
C LEU A 67 -1.79 15.01 -12.07
N ARG A 68 -1.74 14.28 -13.15
CA ARG A 68 -0.90 14.55 -14.29
C ARG A 68 -1.00 15.95 -14.85
N ASP A 69 -2.19 16.50 -14.93
CA ASP A 69 -2.43 17.85 -15.47
C ASP A 69 -2.94 18.84 -14.42
N LEU A 70 -3.06 18.41 -13.18
CA LEU A 70 -3.53 19.23 -12.04
C LEU A 70 -4.92 19.86 -12.25
N LYS A 71 -5.74 19.29 -13.11
CA LYS A 71 -7.08 19.83 -13.37
C LYS A 71 -8.11 19.39 -12.38
N ASN A 72 -7.97 18.17 -11.87
CA ASN A 72 -8.98 17.56 -11.00
C ASN A 72 -8.38 17.26 -9.62
N ILE A 73 -7.92 18.32 -8.95
CA ILE A 73 -7.29 18.19 -7.63
C ILE A 73 -8.22 17.51 -6.63
N ARG A 74 -9.51 17.79 -6.71
CA ARG A 74 -10.48 17.15 -5.81
C ARG A 74 -10.52 15.64 -5.99
N ASN A 75 -10.42 15.16 -7.23
CA ASN A 75 -10.41 13.72 -7.50
C ASN A 75 -9.15 13.07 -6.94
N VAL A 76 -8.01 13.76 -7.03
CA VAL A 76 -6.76 13.27 -6.43
C VAL A 76 -6.90 13.19 -4.91
N THR A 77 -7.44 14.23 -4.30
CA THR A 77 -7.68 14.26 -2.85
C THR A 77 -8.61 13.13 -2.42
N ASP A 78 -9.69 12.90 -3.18
CA ASP A 78 -10.62 11.81 -2.88
C ASP A 78 -9.92 10.44 -2.98
N SER A 79 -9.04 10.25 -3.96
CA SER A 79 -8.23 9.04 -4.06
C SER A 79 -7.32 8.86 -2.84
N CYS A 80 -6.69 9.94 -2.39
CA CYS A 80 -5.85 9.90 -1.19
C CYS A 80 -6.66 9.54 0.07
N VAL A 81 -7.86 10.07 0.20
CA VAL A 81 -8.75 9.73 1.32
C VAL A 81 -9.09 8.24 1.30
N ARG A 82 -9.39 7.69 0.12
CA ARG A 82 -9.70 6.26 0.01
C ARG A 82 -8.48 5.38 0.31
N ILE A 83 -7.29 5.80 -0.13
CA ILE A 83 -6.05 5.08 0.19
C ILE A 83 -5.81 5.07 1.70
N ASN A 84 -5.98 6.20 2.37
CA ASN A 84 -5.82 6.28 3.81
C ASN A 84 -6.86 5.41 4.54
N SER A 85 -8.09 5.40 4.06
CA SER A 85 -9.14 4.55 4.62
C SER A 85 -8.81 3.07 4.45
N MET A 86 -8.29 2.69 3.29
CA MET A 86 -7.84 1.32 3.02
C MET A 86 -6.73 0.93 4.00
N GLU A 87 -5.76 1.81 4.20
CA GLU A 87 -4.63 1.54 5.10
C GLU A 87 -5.12 1.36 6.54
N ASN A 88 -6.05 2.17 6.99
CA ASN A 88 -6.66 2.01 8.32
C ASN A 88 -7.38 0.67 8.47
N GLN A 89 -8.09 0.24 7.44
CA GLN A 89 -8.74 -1.07 7.44
C GLN A 89 -7.70 -2.19 7.48
N ALA A 90 -6.60 -2.04 6.74
CA ALA A 90 -5.52 -3.02 6.70
C ALA A 90 -4.86 -3.15 8.08
N ASP A 91 -4.63 -2.04 8.77
CA ASP A 91 -4.09 -2.06 10.13
C ASP A 91 -4.98 -2.88 11.06
N TYR A 92 -6.30 -2.67 10.98
CA TYR A 92 -7.25 -3.41 11.80
C TYR A 92 -7.21 -4.90 11.48
N VAL A 93 -7.23 -5.27 10.20
CA VAL A 93 -7.18 -6.67 9.77
C VAL A 93 -5.89 -7.33 10.28
N PHE A 94 -4.77 -6.63 10.13
CA PHE A 94 -3.47 -7.12 10.57
C PHE A 94 -3.44 -7.34 12.09
N ASP A 95 -3.86 -6.34 12.86
CA ASP A 95 -3.84 -6.43 14.32
C ASP A 95 -4.70 -7.59 14.83
N MET A 96 -5.89 -7.74 14.26
CA MET A 96 -6.79 -8.82 14.64
C MET A 96 -6.24 -10.19 14.26
N ALA A 97 -5.60 -10.28 13.10
CA ALA A 97 -4.99 -11.53 12.64
C ALA A 97 -3.81 -11.94 13.52
N VAL A 98 -2.98 -10.99 13.91
CA VAL A 98 -1.84 -11.24 14.80
C VAL A 98 -2.34 -11.65 16.18
N ALA A 99 -3.34 -10.94 16.71
CA ALA A 99 -3.93 -11.28 18.00
C ALA A 99 -4.49 -12.71 17.98
N ASP A 100 -5.17 -13.10 16.92
CA ASP A 100 -5.70 -14.44 16.75
C ASP A 100 -4.60 -15.50 16.72
N LEU A 101 -3.51 -15.23 15.98
CA LEU A 101 -2.36 -16.13 15.92
C LEU A 101 -1.77 -16.37 17.31
N PHE A 102 -1.55 -15.32 18.07
CA PHE A 102 -0.95 -15.46 19.39
C PHE A 102 -1.88 -16.12 20.40
N LYS A 103 -3.18 -16.00 20.20
CA LYS A 103 -4.16 -16.63 21.07
C LYS A 103 -4.39 -18.10 20.75
N ASN A 104 -4.42 -18.45 19.45
CA ASN A 104 -4.92 -19.75 19.03
C ASN A 104 -3.89 -20.68 18.39
N GLU A 105 -2.79 -20.09 17.82
CA GLU A 105 -1.79 -20.92 17.17
C GLU A 105 -0.83 -21.51 18.20
N THR A 106 -0.78 -22.83 18.28
CA THR A 106 0.07 -23.52 19.25
C THR A 106 1.44 -23.89 18.67
N ASN A 107 1.60 -23.88 17.35
CA ASN A 107 2.87 -24.20 16.70
C ASN A 107 3.62 -22.90 16.41
N ALA A 108 4.76 -22.72 17.08
CA ALA A 108 5.55 -21.48 16.94
C ALA A 108 6.05 -21.25 15.52
N ILE A 109 6.37 -22.30 14.78
CA ILE A 109 6.85 -22.18 13.40
C ILE A 109 5.71 -21.69 12.50
N GLU A 110 4.52 -22.28 12.67
CA GLU A 110 3.33 -21.85 11.92
C GLU A 110 2.96 -20.42 12.23
N LEU A 111 3.03 -20.02 13.50
CA LEU A 111 2.80 -18.64 13.91
C LEU A 111 3.78 -17.71 13.21
N PHE A 112 5.05 -18.04 13.22
CA PHE A 112 6.10 -17.23 12.60
C PHE A 112 5.86 -17.08 11.09
N LYS A 113 5.61 -18.18 10.39
CA LYS A 113 5.37 -18.18 8.95
C LYS A 113 4.21 -17.25 8.58
N ASN A 114 3.08 -17.43 9.27
CA ASN A 114 1.89 -16.64 9.00
C ASN A 114 2.11 -15.15 9.31
N LYS A 115 2.75 -14.87 10.43
CA LYS A 115 3.01 -13.51 10.83
C LYS A 115 3.92 -12.79 9.82
N GLU A 116 4.93 -13.48 9.28
CA GLU A 116 5.83 -12.90 8.29
C GLU A 116 5.13 -12.54 6.98
N VAL A 117 4.21 -13.39 6.52
CA VAL A 117 3.41 -13.09 5.34
C VAL A 117 2.48 -11.90 5.61
N LEU A 118 1.81 -11.90 6.75
CA LEU A 118 0.93 -10.79 7.14
C LEU A 118 1.71 -9.48 7.24
N ASN A 119 2.91 -9.51 7.82
CA ASN A 119 3.78 -8.34 7.92
C ASN A 119 4.10 -7.76 6.54
N ALA A 120 4.46 -8.60 5.59
CA ALA A 120 4.80 -8.14 4.24
C ALA A 120 3.59 -7.49 3.56
N LEU A 121 2.40 -8.08 3.71
CA LEU A 121 1.18 -7.52 3.14
C LEU A 121 0.80 -6.18 3.79
N GLU A 122 0.91 -6.10 5.12
CA GLU A 122 0.62 -4.86 5.84
C GLU A 122 1.60 -3.75 5.44
N ARG A 123 2.89 -4.09 5.26
CA ARG A 123 3.89 -3.14 4.78
C ARG A 123 3.55 -2.60 3.39
N ALA A 124 3.00 -3.43 2.52
CA ALA A 124 2.56 -2.98 1.21
C ALA A 124 1.46 -1.92 1.33
N THR A 125 0.54 -2.08 2.28
CA THR A 125 -0.52 -1.07 2.51
C THR A 125 0.06 0.24 3.04
N ASP A 126 1.07 0.17 3.90
CA ASP A 126 1.77 1.37 4.40
C ASP A 126 2.42 2.13 3.23
N LYS A 127 2.99 1.40 2.27
CA LYS A 127 3.62 2.03 1.11
C LYS A 127 2.58 2.66 0.17
N CYS A 128 1.38 2.12 0.11
CA CYS A 128 0.27 2.78 -0.58
C CYS A 128 -0.03 4.15 0.04
N GLU A 129 -0.03 4.23 1.36
CA GLU A 129 -0.22 5.50 2.07
C GLU A 129 0.92 6.48 1.77
N ASP A 130 2.16 6.00 1.66
CA ASP A 130 3.29 6.85 1.27
C ASP A 130 3.05 7.50 -0.09
N VAL A 131 2.49 6.77 -1.05
CA VAL A 131 2.12 7.32 -2.36
C VAL A 131 1.08 8.43 -2.19
N ALA A 132 0.06 8.20 -1.38
CA ALA A 132 -0.97 9.21 -1.12
C ALA A 132 -0.34 10.47 -0.51
N ASN A 133 0.60 10.32 0.42
CA ASN A 133 1.29 11.45 1.05
C ASN A 133 2.10 12.24 0.03
N VAL A 134 2.77 11.57 -0.92
CA VAL A 134 3.50 12.26 -1.99
C VAL A 134 2.54 13.02 -2.89
N MET A 135 1.41 12.42 -3.26
CA MET A 135 0.41 13.10 -4.09
C MET A 135 -0.14 14.35 -3.38
N GLU A 136 -0.41 14.26 -2.08
CA GLU A 136 -0.86 15.42 -1.29
C GLU A 136 0.21 16.52 -1.25
N THR A 137 1.47 16.14 -1.11
CA THR A 137 2.60 17.08 -1.14
C THR A 137 2.65 17.82 -2.47
N ILE A 138 2.48 17.10 -3.58
CA ILE A 138 2.48 17.70 -4.93
C ILE A 138 1.32 18.69 -5.05
N ILE A 139 0.14 18.34 -4.57
CA ILE A 139 -1.02 19.24 -4.60
C ILE A 139 -0.73 20.52 -3.83
N VAL A 140 -0.20 20.40 -2.62
CA VAL A 140 0.10 21.57 -1.77
C VAL A 140 1.13 22.48 -2.44
N LYS A 141 2.16 21.92 -3.04
CA LYS A 141 3.22 22.72 -3.70
C LYS A 141 2.72 23.46 -4.93
N ASN A 142 1.66 22.97 -5.55
CA ASN A 142 1.13 23.52 -6.78
C ASN A 142 -0.22 24.23 -6.60
N ALA A 143 -0.60 24.44 -5.38
CA ALA A 143 -1.89 25.09 -5.06
C ALA A 143 -1.79 26.61 -5.26
#